data_dacfba5edee488c256fd486e1dbedf36
#
_entry.id   dacfba5edee488c256fd486e1dbedf36
#
_cell.length_a   1.000
_cell.length_b   1.000
_cell.length_c   1.000
_cell.angle_alpha   90.00
_cell.angle_beta   90.00
_cell.angle_gamma   90.00
#
_symmetry.space_group_name_H-M   'P 1'
#
loop_
_entity.id
_entity.type
_entity.pdbx_description
1 polymer ?
#
loop_
_entity_poly.entity_id
_entity_poly.type
_entity_poly.pdbx_seq_one_letter_code
_entity_poly.pdbx_strand_id
1 'polypeptide(L)'
;MRELTSDSARFGELTSEEDLRSRLEAVSDVLRALSRSAMRLQPILDQIVEAAARLGRADSCLVWLADGELLRLRANYGSPQEADEYLRSHPHTAEPGSCTGRVALTKRPVHIPDVDSDPGYTYAGTRHYRTLLGLPILVEDDLVGVFGLSRRDVRPFTSDEIELMATFADQSAIAISTARLFETIERQKGELARFVSPEVAKLVSSDEGARLLAGHRAYITIVYFDLRGFTAFVETAEPEELIEVIGKYHAAAGGLVRAHGGMLEHFAGDGLMVFFNDPVPVADHEVQAARLAIAMRDSVGELAAGWRKRGYELGLGAGIAVGHATLGRIGFEGRYDYGALGSVTNLAARLSDAATAGQILLSQRAYAALEDRVEVTLVGELPVKGFARSVQAFELLRVH
;
A
#
# COMPACT_ATOMS: atom_id res chain seq x y z
N MET A 1 60.19 -8.66 -44.19
CA MET A 1 58.99 -7.80 -44.33
C MET A 1 57.68 -8.62 -44.15
N ARG A 2 57.67 -9.60 -43.21
CA ARG A 2 56.50 -10.44 -42.87
C ARG A 2 56.19 -10.52 -41.38
N GLU A 3 56.97 -9.87 -40.51
CA GLU A 3 56.74 -9.89 -39.06
C GLU A 3 56.05 -8.62 -38.48
N LEU A 4 55.97 -7.53 -39.27
CA LEU A 4 55.35 -6.28 -38.81
C LEU A 4 53.82 -6.19 -38.99
N THR A 5 53.19 -7.16 -39.70
CA THR A 5 51.73 -7.19 -39.91
C THR A 5 50.95 -8.02 -38.86
N SER A 6 51.66 -8.88 -38.09
CA SER A 6 51.03 -9.75 -37.09
C SER A 6 50.87 -9.04 -35.73
N ASP A 7 51.73 -8.08 -35.41
CA ASP A 7 51.67 -7.34 -34.13
C ASP A 7 50.61 -6.24 -34.14
N SER A 8 50.35 -5.57 -35.27
CA SER A 8 49.29 -4.54 -35.30
C SER A 8 47.87 -5.11 -35.26
N ALA A 9 47.67 -6.34 -35.76
CA ALA A 9 46.41 -7.04 -35.64
C ALA A 9 46.14 -7.51 -34.19
N ARG A 10 47.17 -8.03 -33.51
CA ARG A 10 47.09 -8.42 -32.10
C ARG A 10 46.91 -7.23 -31.17
N PHE A 11 47.53 -6.08 -31.41
CA PHE A 11 47.31 -4.84 -30.65
C PHE A 11 45.89 -4.27 -30.85
N GLY A 12 45.30 -4.39 -32.05
CA GLY A 12 43.94 -3.98 -32.34
C GLY A 12 42.89 -4.87 -31.67
N GLU A 13 43.12 -6.18 -31.58
CA GLU A 13 42.24 -7.12 -30.89
C GLU A 13 42.33 -6.98 -29.35
N LEU A 14 43.51 -6.78 -28.78
CA LEU A 14 43.70 -6.57 -27.34
C LEU A 14 43.05 -5.26 -26.85
N THR A 15 43.13 -4.17 -27.62
CA THR A 15 42.48 -2.90 -27.31
C THR A 15 40.95 -2.99 -27.43
N SER A 16 40.43 -3.83 -28.31
CA SER A 16 39.00 -4.08 -28.46
C SER A 16 38.44 -4.88 -27.28
N GLU A 17 39.13 -5.90 -26.79
CA GLU A 17 38.73 -6.73 -25.67
C GLU A 17 38.78 -5.97 -24.32
N GLU A 18 39.82 -5.16 -24.10
CA GLU A 18 39.93 -4.31 -22.91
C GLU A 18 38.87 -3.19 -22.90
N ASP A 19 38.55 -2.57 -24.04
CA ASP A 19 37.49 -1.57 -24.17
C ASP A 19 36.13 -2.19 -23.91
N LEU A 20 35.87 -3.42 -24.40
CA LEU A 20 34.63 -4.15 -24.16
C LEU A 20 34.46 -4.55 -22.68
N ARG A 21 35.53 -5.06 -22.03
CA ARG A 21 35.53 -5.37 -20.61
C ARG A 21 35.28 -4.14 -19.74
N SER A 22 35.95 -3.04 -20.03
CA SER A 22 35.78 -1.77 -19.32
C SER A 22 34.35 -1.24 -19.45
N ARG A 23 33.71 -1.42 -20.60
CA ARG A 23 32.30 -1.05 -20.83
C ARG A 23 31.34 -1.96 -20.09
N LEU A 24 31.59 -3.27 -20.04
CA LEU A 24 30.82 -4.23 -19.30
C LEU A 24 30.92 -4.01 -17.79
N GLU A 25 32.08 -3.66 -17.27
CA GLU A 25 32.28 -3.29 -15.87
C GLU A 25 31.53 -2.00 -15.53
N ALA A 26 31.60 -0.98 -16.40
CA ALA A 26 30.85 0.26 -16.23
C ALA A 26 29.33 0.02 -16.24
N VAL A 27 28.83 -0.88 -17.09
CA VAL A 27 27.43 -1.32 -17.13
C VAL A 27 27.03 -1.98 -15.80
N SER A 28 27.86 -2.90 -15.34
CA SER A 28 27.60 -3.62 -14.08
C SER A 28 27.60 -2.68 -12.87
N ASP A 29 28.46 -1.67 -12.87
CA ASP A 29 28.54 -0.69 -11.78
C ASP A 29 27.35 0.28 -11.79
N VAL A 30 26.91 0.73 -12.97
CA VAL A 30 25.68 1.52 -13.11
C VAL A 30 24.47 0.74 -12.61
N LEU A 31 24.32 -0.51 -13.01
CA LEU A 31 23.19 -1.34 -12.61
C LEU A 31 23.24 -1.71 -11.12
N ARG A 32 24.42 -1.92 -10.54
CA ARG A 32 24.57 -2.09 -9.08
C ARG A 32 24.24 -0.82 -8.30
N ALA A 33 24.59 0.34 -8.82
CA ALA A 33 24.24 1.63 -8.21
C ALA A 33 22.73 1.87 -8.27
N LEU A 34 22.07 1.51 -9.38
CA LEU A 34 20.64 1.55 -9.59
C LEU A 34 19.89 0.64 -8.60
N SER A 35 20.36 -0.57 -8.39
CA SER A 35 19.78 -1.53 -7.44
C SER A 35 19.86 -1.06 -5.97
N ARG A 36 20.76 -0.14 -5.65
CA ARG A 36 20.95 0.39 -4.28
C ARG A 36 20.17 1.66 -3.97
N SER A 37 19.81 2.45 -4.97
CA SER A 37 19.34 3.84 -4.74
C SER A 37 17.83 4.04 -4.76
N ALA A 38 17.04 3.18 -5.39
CA ALA A 38 15.58 3.35 -5.39
C ALA A 38 14.86 2.03 -5.70
N MET A 39 14.16 1.49 -4.72
CA MET A 39 13.25 0.36 -4.89
C MET A 39 11.95 0.73 -5.64
N ARG A 40 11.95 1.82 -6.41
CA ARG A 40 10.83 2.25 -7.24
C ARG A 40 11.13 2.01 -8.71
N LEU A 41 10.17 1.41 -9.42
CA LEU A 41 10.33 1.00 -10.80
C LEU A 41 10.63 2.16 -11.75
N GLN A 42 9.87 3.27 -11.66
CA GLN A 42 9.99 4.37 -12.63
C GLN A 42 11.39 5.04 -12.64
N PRO A 43 11.98 5.44 -11.50
CA PRO A 43 13.33 6.00 -11.49
C PRO A 43 14.39 5.04 -12.04
N ILE A 44 14.24 3.73 -11.83
CA ILE A 44 15.13 2.72 -12.38
C ILE A 44 15.02 2.67 -13.91
N LEU A 45 13.80 2.66 -14.44
CA LEU A 45 13.56 2.65 -15.88
C LEU A 45 14.11 3.89 -16.57
N ASP A 46 13.92 5.08 -15.97
CA ASP A 46 14.40 6.35 -16.54
C ASP A 46 15.94 6.37 -16.63
N GLN A 47 16.63 5.87 -15.61
CA GLN A 47 18.10 5.74 -15.63
C GLN A 47 18.58 4.68 -16.62
N ILE A 48 17.88 3.56 -16.73
CA ILE A 48 18.20 2.48 -17.66
C ILE A 48 18.11 2.96 -19.11
N VAL A 49 17.05 3.69 -19.50
CA VAL A 49 16.93 4.16 -20.91
C VAL A 49 17.99 5.19 -21.27
N GLU A 50 18.36 6.06 -20.33
CA GLU A 50 19.45 7.01 -20.52
C GLU A 50 20.80 6.30 -20.70
N ALA A 51 21.12 5.35 -19.81
CA ALA A 51 22.33 4.56 -19.88
C ALA A 51 22.41 3.73 -21.17
N ALA A 52 21.29 3.08 -21.55
CA ALA A 52 21.21 2.28 -22.78
C ALA A 52 21.42 3.13 -24.04
N ALA A 53 20.81 4.32 -24.11
CA ALA A 53 20.98 5.21 -25.25
C ALA A 53 22.44 5.65 -25.41
N ARG A 54 23.08 6.01 -24.30
CA ARG A 54 24.51 6.41 -24.30
C ARG A 54 25.43 5.25 -24.69
N LEU A 55 25.22 4.08 -24.10
CA LEU A 55 26.01 2.89 -24.33
C LEU A 55 25.89 2.39 -25.74
N GLY A 56 24.66 2.31 -26.28
CA GLY A 56 24.35 1.90 -27.63
C GLY A 56 24.59 2.99 -28.68
N ARG A 57 25.08 4.18 -28.28
CA ARG A 57 25.25 5.35 -29.18
C ARG A 57 23.99 5.58 -30.01
N ALA A 58 22.83 5.46 -29.38
CA ALA A 58 21.52 5.65 -30.00
C ALA A 58 20.98 7.06 -29.71
N ASP A 59 20.18 7.59 -30.62
CA ASP A 59 19.54 8.90 -30.43
C ASP A 59 18.35 8.84 -29.49
N SER A 60 17.77 7.65 -29.35
CA SER A 60 16.64 7.39 -28.44
C SER A 60 16.69 5.95 -27.92
N CYS A 61 16.21 5.79 -26.69
CA CYS A 61 15.93 4.49 -26.08
C CYS A 61 14.56 4.49 -25.45
N LEU A 62 13.82 3.42 -25.66
CA LEU A 62 12.45 3.18 -25.15
C LEU A 62 12.44 1.87 -24.38
N VAL A 63 11.71 1.83 -23.27
CA VAL A 63 11.40 0.58 -22.56
C VAL A 63 9.90 0.36 -22.58
N TRP A 64 9.52 -0.75 -23.20
CA TRP A 64 8.17 -1.27 -23.19
C TRP A 64 8.09 -2.42 -22.21
N LEU A 65 7.11 -2.39 -21.30
CA LEU A 65 6.90 -3.49 -20.36
C LEU A 65 5.60 -4.22 -20.64
N ALA A 66 5.64 -5.53 -20.46
CA ALA A 66 4.47 -6.38 -20.64
C ALA A 66 3.40 -6.08 -19.59
N ASP A 67 2.14 -5.97 -20.07
CA ASP A 67 0.92 -5.77 -19.31
C ASP A 67 -0.19 -6.61 -19.98
N GLY A 68 -0.29 -7.87 -19.59
CA GLY A 68 -1.06 -8.88 -20.30
C GLY A 68 -0.50 -9.14 -21.69
N GLU A 69 -1.34 -9.06 -22.71
CA GLU A 69 -0.95 -9.24 -24.12
C GLU A 69 -0.35 -7.96 -24.76
N LEU A 70 -0.36 -6.85 -24.02
CA LEU A 70 0.12 -5.57 -24.50
C LEU A 70 1.51 -5.24 -23.97
N LEU A 71 2.29 -4.57 -24.80
CA LEU A 71 3.54 -3.92 -24.42
C LEU A 71 3.30 -2.42 -24.32
N ARG A 72 3.38 -1.86 -23.10
CA ARG A 72 3.16 -0.44 -22.82
C ARG A 72 4.46 0.30 -22.61
N LEU A 73 4.58 1.48 -23.21
CA LEU A 73 5.73 2.35 -22.99
C LEU A 73 5.77 2.79 -21.52
N ARG A 74 6.90 2.54 -20.86
CA ARG A 74 7.13 2.90 -19.46
C ARG A 74 8.24 3.92 -19.26
N ALA A 75 9.25 3.92 -20.14
CA ALA A 75 10.32 4.92 -20.09
C ALA A 75 10.75 5.29 -21.50
N ASN A 76 11.18 6.54 -21.64
CA ASN A 76 11.63 7.14 -22.90
C ASN A 76 12.81 8.07 -22.63
N TYR A 77 13.85 7.96 -23.46
CA TYR A 77 14.97 8.88 -23.52
C TYR A 77 15.20 9.29 -24.98
N GLY A 78 15.33 10.60 -25.24
CA GLY A 78 15.72 11.15 -26.54
C GLY A 78 14.63 11.26 -27.60
N SER A 79 13.42 10.71 -27.39
CA SER A 79 12.30 10.91 -28.32
C SER A 79 11.63 12.27 -28.10
N PRO A 80 11.15 12.92 -29.18
CA PRO A 80 10.34 14.13 -29.07
C PRO A 80 9.04 13.90 -28.28
N GLN A 81 8.52 14.95 -27.65
CA GLN A 81 7.31 14.88 -26.82
C GLN A 81 6.11 14.34 -27.59
N GLU A 82 5.89 14.81 -28.83
CA GLU A 82 4.78 14.34 -29.68
C GLU A 82 4.87 12.82 -29.97
N ALA A 83 6.09 12.32 -30.16
CA ALA A 83 6.32 10.89 -30.35
C ALA A 83 6.06 10.11 -29.05
N ASP A 84 6.47 10.63 -27.89
CA ASP A 84 6.21 10.00 -26.59
C ASP A 84 4.71 9.88 -26.32
N GLU A 85 3.93 10.93 -26.52
CA GLU A 85 2.47 10.93 -26.37
C GLU A 85 1.78 9.91 -27.29
N TYR A 86 2.21 9.85 -28.54
CA TYR A 86 1.72 8.85 -29.49
C TYR A 86 2.03 7.43 -29.04
N LEU A 87 3.28 7.15 -28.67
CA LEU A 87 3.75 5.84 -28.25
C LEU A 87 3.06 5.34 -26.97
N ARG A 88 2.76 6.24 -26.03
CA ARG A 88 2.01 5.90 -24.80
C ARG A 88 0.55 5.55 -25.08
N SER A 89 -0.05 6.19 -26.07
CA SER A 89 -1.46 5.94 -26.47
C SER A 89 -1.62 4.73 -27.40
N HIS A 90 -0.52 4.25 -28.00
CA HIS A 90 -0.53 3.13 -28.96
C HIS A 90 0.40 2.00 -28.47
N PRO A 91 -0.04 1.18 -27.49
CA PRO A 91 0.73 0.03 -27.01
C PRO A 91 0.93 -0.98 -28.14
N HIS A 92 2.04 -1.70 -28.10
CA HIS A 92 2.33 -2.78 -29.04
C HIS A 92 1.69 -4.09 -28.61
N THR A 93 1.39 -4.90 -29.63
CA THR A 93 1.12 -6.33 -29.50
C THR A 93 2.27 -7.14 -30.10
N ALA A 94 2.24 -8.46 -29.94
CA ALA A 94 3.16 -9.35 -30.62
C ALA A 94 2.75 -9.44 -32.11
N GLU A 95 3.32 -8.57 -32.94
CA GLU A 95 2.97 -8.43 -34.39
C GLU A 95 4.21 -8.15 -35.23
N PRO A 96 4.20 -8.49 -36.53
CA PRO A 96 5.35 -8.32 -37.42
C PRO A 96 5.58 -6.88 -37.89
N GLY A 97 4.62 -5.98 -37.72
CA GLY A 97 4.62 -4.61 -38.26
C GLY A 97 5.56 -3.63 -37.58
N SER A 98 6.07 -3.97 -36.40
CA SER A 98 6.96 -3.10 -35.60
C SER A 98 8.18 -3.86 -35.10
N CYS A 99 9.27 -3.14 -34.82
CA CYS A 99 10.47 -3.75 -34.20
C CYS A 99 10.13 -4.39 -32.84
N THR A 100 9.42 -3.68 -31.98
CA THR A 100 8.96 -4.16 -30.67
C THR A 100 8.08 -5.39 -30.78
N GLY A 101 7.12 -5.38 -31.70
CA GLY A 101 6.21 -6.52 -31.93
C GLY A 101 6.96 -7.76 -32.44
N ARG A 102 7.96 -7.60 -33.34
CA ARG A 102 8.81 -8.72 -33.79
C ARG A 102 9.64 -9.32 -32.66
N VAL A 103 10.17 -8.48 -31.75
CA VAL A 103 10.84 -8.98 -30.55
C VAL A 103 9.89 -9.77 -29.68
N ALA A 104 8.67 -9.29 -29.51
CA ALA A 104 7.65 -9.98 -28.73
C ALA A 104 7.28 -11.35 -29.31
N LEU A 105 7.20 -11.46 -30.64
CA LEU A 105 6.94 -12.71 -31.33
C LEU A 105 8.07 -13.72 -31.22
N THR A 106 9.33 -13.25 -31.35
CA THR A 106 10.49 -14.12 -31.49
C THR A 106 11.25 -14.36 -30.19
N LYS A 107 11.06 -13.45 -29.21
CA LYS A 107 11.89 -13.37 -27.98
C LYS A 107 13.40 -13.31 -28.29
N ARG A 108 13.78 -12.70 -29.40
CA ARG A 108 15.15 -12.55 -29.87
C ARG A 108 15.45 -11.10 -30.26
N PRO A 109 16.73 -10.70 -30.27
CA PRO A 109 17.11 -9.40 -30.83
C PRO A 109 16.62 -9.24 -32.27
N VAL A 110 16.07 -8.08 -32.57
CA VAL A 110 15.60 -7.69 -33.92
C VAL A 110 16.33 -6.41 -34.31
N HIS A 111 17.13 -6.49 -35.38
CA HIS A 111 17.84 -5.35 -35.94
C HIS A 111 17.22 -4.98 -37.30
N ILE A 112 16.81 -3.74 -37.46
CA ILE A 112 16.32 -3.17 -38.73
C ILE A 112 17.33 -2.10 -39.13
N PRO A 113 18.22 -2.41 -40.10
CA PRO A 113 19.27 -1.50 -40.55
C PRO A 113 18.75 -0.19 -41.14
N ASP A 114 17.62 -0.25 -41.84
CA ASP A 114 16.92 0.88 -42.42
C ASP A 114 15.42 0.55 -42.54
N VAL A 115 14.57 1.30 -41.85
CA VAL A 115 13.13 1.08 -41.83
C VAL A 115 12.45 1.30 -43.19
N ASP A 116 13.01 2.21 -44.01
CA ASP A 116 12.45 2.49 -45.33
C ASP A 116 12.74 1.36 -46.34
N SER A 117 13.72 0.53 -46.03
CA SER A 117 14.12 -0.64 -46.83
C SER A 117 13.45 -1.93 -46.32
N ASP A 118 12.68 -1.91 -45.24
CA ASP A 118 11.97 -3.06 -44.66
C ASP A 118 10.49 -3.02 -45.06
N PRO A 119 10.06 -3.82 -46.03
CA PRO A 119 8.67 -3.80 -46.55
C PRO A 119 7.66 -4.32 -45.46
N GLY A 120 8.12 -5.04 -44.49
CA GLY A 120 7.30 -5.54 -43.39
C GLY A 120 7.15 -4.55 -42.22
N TYR A 121 7.83 -3.41 -42.25
CA TYR A 121 7.74 -2.39 -41.23
C TYR A 121 6.60 -1.40 -41.54
N THR A 122 5.54 -1.43 -40.77
CA THR A 122 4.33 -0.63 -41.00
C THR A 122 4.00 0.35 -39.89
N TYR A 123 4.78 0.34 -38.74
CA TYR A 123 4.49 1.14 -37.58
C TYR A 123 4.86 2.62 -37.79
N ALA A 124 3.86 3.50 -37.65
CA ALA A 124 4.00 4.93 -37.95
C ALA A 124 4.71 5.73 -36.81
N GLY A 125 4.73 5.24 -35.59
CA GLY A 125 5.18 5.97 -34.39
C GLY A 125 6.68 6.25 -34.33
N THR A 126 7.48 5.61 -35.18
CA THR A 126 8.95 5.75 -35.19
C THR A 126 9.51 6.28 -36.53
N ARG A 127 8.68 6.94 -37.32
CA ARG A 127 9.09 7.47 -38.68
C ARG A 127 10.23 8.50 -38.64
N HIS A 128 10.61 9.00 -37.46
CA HIS A 128 11.75 9.90 -37.26
C HIS A 128 13.09 9.18 -37.21
N TYR A 129 13.08 7.85 -37.17
CA TYR A 129 14.27 7.01 -37.01
C TYR A 129 14.43 6.10 -38.21
N ARG A 130 15.67 5.90 -38.63
CA ARG A 130 16.04 5.07 -39.78
C ARG A 130 16.54 3.70 -39.35
N THR A 131 17.33 3.61 -38.28
CA THR A 131 17.86 2.35 -37.79
C THR A 131 17.26 2.01 -36.43
N LEU A 132 16.79 0.77 -36.28
CA LEU A 132 16.17 0.29 -35.05
C LEU A 132 16.85 -0.99 -34.57
N LEU A 133 16.99 -1.10 -33.25
CA LEU A 133 17.38 -2.32 -32.57
C LEU A 133 16.38 -2.59 -31.42
N GLY A 134 15.71 -3.71 -31.49
CA GLY A 134 14.84 -4.22 -30.43
C GLY A 134 15.51 -5.37 -29.70
N LEU A 135 15.50 -5.35 -28.37
CA LEU A 135 16.10 -6.37 -27.53
C LEU A 135 15.05 -6.85 -26.53
N PRO A 136 14.87 -8.17 -26.34
CA PRO A 136 13.96 -8.68 -25.33
C PRO A 136 14.53 -8.45 -23.92
N ILE A 137 13.64 -8.15 -22.99
CA ILE A 137 13.92 -8.18 -21.54
C ILE A 137 13.29 -9.48 -21.04
N LEU A 138 14.11 -10.48 -20.78
CA LEU A 138 13.65 -11.81 -20.36
C LEU A 138 13.98 -12.06 -18.90
N VAL A 139 13.05 -12.72 -18.22
CA VAL A 139 13.28 -13.34 -16.90
C VAL A 139 12.95 -14.82 -17.07
N GLU A 140 13.98 -15.66 -16.96
CA GLU A 140 13.92 -17.05 -17.44
C GLU A 140 13.53 -17.05 -18.92
N ASP A 141 12.37 -17.60 -19.30
CA ASP A 141 11.86 -17.64 -20.67
C ASP A 141 10.68 -16.66 -20.91
N ASP A 142 10.31 -15.88 -19.89
CA ASP A 142 9.17 -14.97 -19.97
C ASP A 142 9.59 -13.57 -20.44
N LEU A 143 8.86 -13.05 -21.42
CA LEU A 143 9.06 -11.69 -21.92
C LEU A 143 8.47 -10.68 -20.94
N VAL A 144 9.33 -10.02 -20.17
CA VAL A 144 8.97 -8.95 -19.24
C VAL A 144 8.82 -7.60 -19.93
N GLY A 145 9.54 -7.42 -21.05
CA GLY A 145 9.51 -6.19 -21.82
C GLY A 145 10.44 -6.21 -23.03
N VAL A 146 10.58 -5.05 -23.66
CA VAL A 146 11.44 -4.84 -24.83
C VAL A 146 12.17 -3.51 -24.69
N PHE A 147 13.48 -3.51 -24.95
CA PHE A 147 14.24 -2.30 -25.26
C PHE A 147 14.13 -1.98 -26.73
N GLY A 148 13.83 -0.73 -27.04
CA GLY A 148 13.89 -0.19 -28.40
C GLY A 148 14.95 0.91 -28.47
N LEU A 149 16.06 0.67 -29.16
CA LEU A 149 17.06 1.68 -29.47
C LEU A 149 16.88 2.17 -30.90
N SER A 150 17.04 3.47 -31.11
CA SER A 150 16.74 4.10 -32.40
C SER A 150 17.85 5.09 -32.79
N ARG A 151 18.18 5.12 -34.10
CA ARG A 151 19.08 6.11 -34.70
C ARG A 151 18.34 6.87 -35.80
N ARG A 152 18.52 8.18 -35.85
CA ARG A 152 17.85 9.03 -36.86
C ARG A 152 18.39 8.82 -38.26
N ASP A 153 19.68 8.47 -38.37
CA ASP A 153 20.34 8.19 -39.60
C ASP A 153 20.44 6.69 -39.88
N VAL A 154 20.69 6.32 -41.15
CA VAL A 154 21.00 4.94 -41.53
C VAL A 154 22.40 4.62 -41.05
N ARG A 155 22.50 4.10 -39.84
CA ARG A 155 23.73 3.69 -39.15
C ARG A 155 23.47 2.37 -38.42
N PRO A 156 23.60 1.24 -39.13
CA PRO A 156 23.34 -0.07 -38.55
C PRO A 156 24.15 -0.33 -37.28
N PHE A 157 23.57 -1.06 -36.33
CA PHE A 157 24.29 -1.53 -35.15
C PHE A 157 25.23 -2.65 -35.56
N THR A 158 26.46 -2.61 -35.08
CA THR A 158 27.45 -3.69 -35.29
C THR A 158 27.08 -4.91 -34.42
N SER A 159 27.65 -6.06 -34.75
CA SER A 159 27.46 -7.29 -33.95
C SER A 159 27.88 -7.07 -32.50
N ASP A 160 29.00 -6.40 -32.26
CA ASP A 160 29.52 -6.11 -30.91
C ASP A 160 28.61 -5.15 -30.15
N GLU A 161 28.02 -4.13 -30.81
CA GLU A 161 27.05 -3.24 -30.21
C GLU A 161 25.75 -4.01 -29.82
N ILE A 162 25.32 -4.92 -30.67
CA ILE A 162 24.14 -5.76 -30.39
C ILE A 162 24.38 -6.69 -29.21
N GLU A 163 25.53 -7.36 -29.13
CA GLU A 163 25.91 -8.25 -28.05
C GLU A 163 26.03 -7.49 -26.72
N LEU A 164 26.70 -6.33 -26.74
CA LEU A 164 26.80 -5.46 -25.56
C LEU A 164 25.41 -5.04 -25.06
N MET A 165 24.54 -4.63 -25.97
CA MET A 165 23.20 -4.18 -25.59
C MET A 165 22.29 -5.33 -25.17
N ALA A 166 22.48 -6.54 -25.70
CA ALA A 166 21.80 -7.74 -25.23
C ALA A 166 22.19 -8.07 -23.79
N THR A 167 23.50 -8.04 -23.48
CA THR A 167 24.01 -8.22 -22.12
C THR A 167 23.45 -7.15 -21.16
N PHE A 168 23.36 -5.90 -21.63
CA PHE A 168 22.75 -4.82 -20.83
C PHE A 168 21.25 -5.08 -20.57
N ALA A 169 20.52 -5.58 -21.57
CA ALA A 169 19.12 -5.94 -21.43
C ALA A 169 18.90 -7.07 -20.40
N ASP A 170 19.74 -8.12 -20.46
CA ASP A 170 19.69 -9.23 -19.51
C ASP A 170 19.94 -8.77 -18.05
N GLN A 171 20.94 -7.91 -17.85
CA GLN A 171 21.22 -7.35 -16.52
C GLN A 171 20.09 -6.41 -16.04
N SER A 172 19.52 -5.63 -16.96
CA SER A 172 18.40 -4.75 -16.66
C SER A 172 17.14 -5.52 -16.29
N ALA A 173 16.94 -6.72 -16.85
CA ALA A 173 15.81 -7.59 -16.52
C ALA A 173 15.76 -7.91 -15.01
N ILE A 174 16.93 -8.17 -14.40
CA ILE A 174 17.03 -8.45 -12.96
C ILE A 174 16.61 -7.23 -12.15
N ALA A 175 17.10 -6.03 -12.51
CA ALA A 175 16.76 -4.81 -11.80
C ALA A 175 15.25 -4.48 -11.92
N ILE A 176 14.69 -4.61 -13.12
CA ILE A 176 13.27 -4.36 -13.40
C ILE A 176 12.39 -5.36 -12.66
N SER A 177 12.71 -6.64 -12.68
CA SER A 177 11.91 -7.68 -12.02
C SER A 177 11.95 -7.51 -10.50
N THR A 178 13.12 -7.21 -9.94
CA THR A 178 13.27 -6.93 -8.50
C THR A 178 12.43 -5.72 -8.07
N ALA A 179 12.47 -4.62 -8.83
CA ALA A 179 11.67 -3.43 -8.54
C ALA A 179 10.16 -3.71 -8.63
N ARG A 180 9.71 -4.45 -9.65
CA ARG A 180 8.30 -4.88 -9.78
C ARG A 180 7.82 -5.75 -8.62
N LEU A 181 8.65 -6.71 -8.22
CA LEU A 181 8.35 -7.57 -7.08
C LEU A 181 8.23 -6.74 -5.80
N PHE A 182 9.16 -5.81 -5.58
CA PHE A 182 9.13 -4.92 -4.42
C PHE A 182 7.87 -4.04 -4.41
N GLU A 183 7.51 -3.38 -5.52
CA GLU A 183 6.27 -2.60 -5.62
C GLU A 183 5.03 -3.45 -5.36
N THR A 184 5.02 -4.70 -5.84
CA THR A 184 3.91 -5.63 -5.62
C THR A 184 3.78 -6.00 -4.15
N ILE A 185 4.90 -6.30 -3.48
CA ILE A 185 4.94 -6.60 -2.04
C ILE A 185 4.48 -5.39 -1.21
N GLU A 186 4.98 -4.19 -1.51
CA GLU A 186 4.57 -2.98 -0.78
C GLU A 186 3.10 -2.64 -1.01
N ARG A 187 2.57 -2.85 -2.20
CA ARG A 187 1.14 -2.69 -2.49
C ARG A 187 0.30 -3.69 -1.71
N GLN A 188 0.65 -4.98 -1.75
CA GLN A 188 -0.07 -6.02 -1.00
C GLN A 188 0.00 -5.78 0.50
N LYS A 189 1.17 -5.39 1.01
CA LYS A 189 1.35 -4.99 2.41
C LYS A 189 0.48 -3.79 2.78
N GLY A 190 0.40 -2.77 1.90
CA GLY A 190 -0.47 -1.61 2.08
C GLY A 190 -1.96 -1.97 2.05
N GLU A 191 -2.38 -2.91 1.22
CA GLU A 191 -3.76 -3.42 1.20
C GLU A 191 -4.08 -4.21 2.47
N LEU A 192 -3.20 -5.12 2.89
CA LEU A 192 -3.36 -5.88 4.14
C LEU A 192 -3.37 -4.98 5.37
N ALA A 193 -2.58 -3.90 5.38
CA ALA A 193 -2.56 -2.93 6.47
C ALA A 193 -3.88 -2.18 6.66
N ARG A 194 -4.81 -2.23 5.71
CA ARG A 194 -6.17 -1.69 5.87
C ARG A 194 -7.08 -2.57 6.73
N PHE A 195 -6.74 -3.84 6.88
CA PHE A 195 -7.50 -4.81 7.69
C PHE A 195 -6.91 -5.00 9.10
N VAL A 196 -5.77 -4.39 9.37
CA VAL A 196 -5.09 -4.45 10.68
C VAL A 196 -4.79 -3.03 11.13
N SER A 197 -4.99 -2.73 12.42
CA SER A 197 -4.65 -1.39 12.91
C SER A 197 -3.15 -1.11 12.74
N PRO A 198 -2.76 0.15 12.46
CA PRO A 198 -1.34 0.53 12.32
C PRO A 198 -0.50 0.17 13.55
N GLU A 199 -1.10 0.22 14.74
CA GLU A 199 -0.47 -0.11 16.02
C GLU A 199 -0.14 -1.61 16.06
N VAL A 200 -1.09 -2.48 15.72
CA VAL A 200 -0.89 -3.94 15.65
C VAL A 200 0.12 -4.31 14.57
N ALA A 201 0.08 -3.66 13.40
CA ALA A 201 1.06 -3.89 12.35
C ALA A 201 2.50 -3.61 12.81
N LYS A 202 2.72 -2.58 13.66
CA LYS A 202 4.02 -2.30 14.27
C LYS A 202 4.43 -3.37 15.28
N LEU A 203 3.50 -3.89 16.08
CA LEU A 203 3.78 -4.96 17.04
C LEU A 203 4.27 -6.23 16.34
N VAL A 204 3.63 -6.62 15.25
CA VAL A 204 4.02 -7.83 14.49
C VAL A 204 5.44 -7.71 13.92
N SER A 205 5.94 -6.50 13.71
CA SER A 205 7.21 -6.22 13.05
C SER A 205 8.39 -6.05 14.02
N SER A 206 8.21 -6.22 15.35
CA SER A 206 9.25 -5.99 16.35
C SER A 206 9.34 -7.09 17.41
N ASP A 207 10.54 -7.33 17.94
CA ASP A 207 10.78 -8.30 19.01
C ASP A 207 10.04 -7.94 20.32
N GLU A 208 9.91 -6.66 20.61
CA GLU A 208 9.13 -6.16 21.76
C GLU A 208 7.64 -6.41 21.53
N GLY A 209 7.15 -6.18 20.35
CA GLY A 209 5.78 -6.47 19.96
C GLY A 209 5.44 -7.96 20.05
N ALA A 210 6.36 -8.85 19.72
CA ALA A 210 6.18 -10.29 19.88
C ALA A 210 5.90 -10.68 21.34
N ARG A 211 6.54 -10.00 22.32
CA ARG A 211 6.28 -10.21 23.76
C ARG A 211 4.90 -9.71 24.18
N LEU A 212 4.50 -8.54 23.70
CA LEU A 212 3.16 -8.00 23.97
C LEU A 212 2.07 -8.89 23.37
N LEU A 213 2.29 -9.43 22.18
CA LEU A 213 1.37 -10.37 21.52
C LEU A 213 1.25 -11.71 22.25
N ALA A 214 2.26 -12.13 23.03
CA ALA A 214 2.21 -13.36 23.82
C ALA A 214 1.25 -13.28 25.03
N GLY A 215 0.80 -12.09 25.37
CA GLY A 215 -0.14 -11.82 26.44
C GLY A 215 0.51 -11.17 27.66
N HIS A 216 -0.08 -10.06 28.12
CA HIS A 216 0.37 -9.31 29.30
C HIS A 216 -0.81 -8.66 30.01
N ARG A 217 -0.59 -8.20 31.22
CA ARG A 217 -1.59 -7.50 32.02
C ARG A 217 -1.31 -6.01 32.01
N ALA A 218 -2.32 -5.20 31.62
CA ALA A 218 -2.21 -3.75 31.65
C ALA A 218 -3.44 -3.12 32.34
N TYR A 219 -3.25 -1.89 32.81
CA TYR A 219 -4.30 -1.03 33.34
C TYR A 219 -4.78 -0.13 32.21
N ILE A 220 -6.03 -0.29 31.79
CA ILE A 220 -6.58 0.32 30.59
C ILE A 220 -7.93 0.97 30.85
N THR A 221 -8.32 1.89 29.96
CA THR A 221 -9.68 2.38 29.86
C THR A 221 -10.36 1.75 28.63
N ILE A 222 -11.54 1.22 28.81
CA ILE A 222 -12.35 0.65 27.75
C ILE A 222 -13.60 1.50 27.55
N VAL A 223 -13.93 1.76 26.29
CA VAL A 223 -15.16 2.38 25.85
C VAL A 223 -15.88 1.44 24.90
N TYR A 224 -17.12 1.10 25.23
CA TYR A 224 -18.07 0.46 24.32
C TYR A 224 -19.03 1.49 23.79
N PHE A 225 -19.29 1.45 22.48
CA PHE A 225 -20.31 2.23 21.78
C PHE A 225 -21.28 1.29 21.12
N ASP A 226 -22.55 1.68 21.06
CA ASP A 226 -23.59 0.91 20.40
C ASP A 226 -24.71 1.83 19.90
N LEU A 227 -25.28 1.53 18.72
CA LEU A 227 -26.35 2.33 18.15
C LEU A 227 -27.72 1.87 18.65
N ARG A 228 -28.38 2.71 19.42
CA ARG A 228 -29.75 2.49 19.86
C ARG A 228 -30.71 2.56 18.68
N GLY A 229 -31.67 1.64 18.63
CA GLY A 229 -32.63 1.53 17.54
C GLY A 229 -32.08 0.77 16.31
N PHE A 230 -30.82 0.32 16.31
CA PHE A 230 -30.23 -0.32 15.16
C PHE A 230 -30.88 -1.64 14.75
N THR A 231 -31.26 -2.49 15.69
CA THR A 231 -31.99 -3.75 15.40
C THR A 231 -33.29 -3.50 14.62
N ALA A 232 -34.08 -2.54 15.05
CA ALA A 232 -35.34 -2.19 14.36
C ALA A 232 -35.07 -1.55 12.98
N PHE A 233 -33.97 -0.80 12.86
CA PHE A 233 -33.51 -0.25 11.59
C PHE A 233 -33.16 -1.36 10.59
N VAL A 234 -32.37 -2.36 11.00
CA VAL A 234 -31.96 -3.49 10.13
C VAL A 234 -33.18 -4.30 9.62
N GLU A 235 -34.23 -4.41 10.42
CA GLU A 235 -35.45 -5.12 10.02
C GLU A 235 -36.26 -4.42 8.90
N THR A 236 -36.03 -3.10 8.72
CA THR A 236 -36.86 -2.27 7.84
C THR A 236 -36.08 -1.57 6.73
N ALA A 237 -34.77 -1.44 6.86
CA ALA A 237 -33.90 -0.75 5.90
C ALA A 237 -33.56 -1.63 4.70
N GLU A 238 -33.37 -0.99 3.55
CA GLU A 238 -32.77 -1.65 2.39
C GLU A 238 -31.27 -1.90 2.59
N PRO A 239 -30.68 -2.95 1.98
CA PRO A 239 -29.28 -3.30 2.18
C PRO A 239 -28.31 -2.15 1.91
N GLU A 240 -28.58 -1.33 0.91
CA GLU A 240 -27.75 -0.18 0.52
C GLU A 240 -27.79 0.92 1.60
N GLU A 241 -28.93 1.15 2.21
CA GLU A 241 -29.09 2.11 3.30
C GLU A 241 -28.36 1.66 4.57
N LEU A 242 -28.41 0.34 4.86
CA LEU A 242 -27.68 -0.25 5.97
C LEU A 242 -26.17 -0.01 5.81
N ILE A 243 -25.60 -0.29 4.62
CA ILE A 243 -24.20 -0.08 4.33
C ILE A 243 -23.84 1.42 4.42
N GLU A 244 -24.71 2.30 3.92
CA GLU A 244 -24.48 3.76 3.98
C GLU A 244 -24.44 4.26 5.44
N VAL A 245 -25.41 3.86 6.27
CA VAL A 245 -25.51 4.27 7.68
C VAL A 245 -24.31 3.77 8.47
N ILE A 246 -23.99 2.48 8.39
CA ILE A 246 -22.85 1.88 9.08
C ILE A 246 -21.54 2.47 8.57
N GLY A 247 -21.38 2.67 7.26
CA GLY A 247 -20.18 3.28 6.69
C GLY A 247 -19.91 4.70 7.20
N LYS A 248 -20.95 5.53 7.32
CA LYS A 248 -20.82 6.89 7.88
C LYS A 248 -20.48 6.87 9.36
N TYR A 249 -21.13 5.99 10.13
CA TYR A 249 -20.85 5.80 11.54
C TYR A 249 -19.41 5.33 11.78
N HIS A 250 -18.96 4.28 11.08
CA HIS A 250 -17.60 3.77 11.19
C HIS A 250 -16.53 4.78 10.74
N ALA A 251 -16.81 5.56 9.70
CA ALA A 251 -15.88 6.60 9.23
C ALA A 251 -15.70 7.71 10.27
N ALA A 252 -16.79 8.17 10.89
CA ALA A 252 -16.77 9.13 11.98
C ALA A 252 -16.00 8.57 13.19
N ALA A 253 -16.31 7.35 13.61
CA ALA A 253 -15.66 6.66 14.72
C ALA A 253 -14.15 6.51 14.51
N GLY A 254 -13.73 6.00 13.35
CA GLY A 254 -12.31 5.77 13.05
C GLY A 254 -11.45 7.04 13.08
N GLY A 255 -12.02 8.18 12.66
CA GLY A 255 -11.37 9.49 12.75
C GLY A 255 -11.18 9.94 14.20
N LEU A 256 -12.25 9.86 15.00
CA LEU A 256 -12.26 10.28 16.41
C LEU A 256 -11.40 9.38 17.30
N VAL A 257 -11.46 8.06 17.12
CA VAL A 257 -10.63 7.10 17.87
C VAL A 257 -9.14 7.43 17.71
N ARG A 258 -8.69 7.65 16.47
CA ARG A 258 -7.29 8.03 16.21
C ARG A 258 -6.91 9.38 16.81
N ALA A 259 -7.80 10.38 16.70
CA ALA A 259 -7.53 11.72 17.24
C ALA A 259 -7.32 11.72 18.75
N HIS A 260 -7.96 10.80 19.46
CA HIS A 260 -7.86 10.64 20.92
C HIS A 260 -6.85 9.57 21.37
N GLY A 261 -6.15 8.91 20.43
CA GLY A 261 -5.16 7.87 20.76
C GLY A 261 -5.77 6.56 21.24
N GLY A 262 -7.02 6.29 20.91
CA GLY A 262 -7.68 5.02 21.21
C GLY A 262 -7.28 3.91 20.23
N MET A 263 -7.25 2.68 20.72
CA MET A 263 -7.10 1.47 19.93
C MET A 263 -8.48 0.86 19.67
N LEU A 264 -8.89 0.84 18.40
CA LEU A 264 -10.10 0.13 17.99
C LEU A 264 -9.79 -1.38 17.94
N GLU A 265 -10.50 -2.17 18.74
CA GLU A 265 -10.33 -3.62 18.74
C GLU A 265 -11.04 -4.26 17.55
N HIS A 266 -12.34 -4.05 17.44
CA HIS A 266 -13.13 -4.59 16.33
C HIS A 266 -14.45 -3.84 16.15
N PHE A 267 -15.06 -4.03 14.99
CA PHE A 267 -16.43 -3.66 14.69
C PHE A 267 -17.33 -4.89 14.87
N ALA A 268 -18.33 -4.80 15.75
CA ALA A 268 -19.33 -5.85 15.95
C ALA A 268 -20.70 -5.36 15.45
N GLY A 269 -20.86 -5.26 14.12
CA GLY A 269 -22.03 -4.63 13.52
C GLY A 269 -22.05 -3.13 13.82
N ASP A 270 -23.01 -2.69 14.63
CA ASP A 270 -23.13 -1.33 15.14
C ASP A 270 -22.36 -1.08 16.44
N GLY A 271 -21.84 -2.14 17.06
CA GLY A 271 -21.04 -2.06 18.28
C GLY A 271 -19.56 -1.79 17.97
N LEU A 272 -18.96 -0.93 18.78
CA LEU A 272 -17.52 -0.61 18.72
C LEU A 272 -16.90 -0.81 20.09
N MET A 273 -15.76 -1.49 20.16
CA MET A 273 -14.93 -1.53 21.36
C MET A 273 -13.62 -0.80 21.10
N VAL A 274 -13.32 0.16 21.97
CA VAL A 274 -12.09 0.95 21.95
C VAL A 274 -11.44 0.84 23.32
N PHE A 275 -10.13 0.62 23.35
CA PHE A 275 -9.37 0.70 24.58
C PHE A 275 -8.18 1.66 24.46
N PHE A 276 -7.68 2.13 25.60
CA PHE A 276 -6.62 3.11 25.71
C PHE A 276 -5.52 2.61 26.61
N ASN A 277 -4.31 3.14 26.43
CA ASN A 277 -3.10 2.87 27.20
C ASN A 277 -2.43 1.53 26.88
N ASP A 278 -2.79 0.90 25.78
CA ASP A 278 -2.16 -0.32 25.27
C ASP A 278 -2.49 -0.47 23.76
N PRO A 279 -1.61 -0.91 22.88
CA PRO A 279 -0.18 -1.21 23.10
C PRO A 279 0.70 0.04 23.21
N VAL A 280 0.12 1.21 22.94
CA VAL A 280 0.79 2.49 23.04
C VAL A 280 0.32 3.18 24.32
N PRO A 281 1.23 3.52 25.25
CA PRO A 281 0.87 4.30 26.43
C PRO A 281 0.26 5.65 26.04
N VAL A 282 -0.85 6.01 26.69
CA VAL A 282 -1.56 7.27 26.49
C VAL A 282 -1.65 8.01 27.80
N ALA A 283 -1.08 9.19 27.87
CA ALA A 283 -1.21 10.05 29.05
C ALA A 283 -2.69 10.44 29.27
N ASP A 284 -3.12 10.44 30.53
CA ASP A 284 -4.52 10.76 30.90
C ASP A 284 -5.55 9.95 30.08
N HIS A 285 -5.29 8.66 29.87
CA HIS A 285 -6.09 7.79 29.00
C HIS A 285 -7.58 7.76 29.38
N GLU A 286 -7.92 7.95 30.65
CA GLU A 286 -9.30 8.06 31.12
C GLU A 286 -9.97 9.33 30.57
N VAL A 287 -9.25 10.44 30.55
CA VAL A 287 -9.74 11.72 30.01
C VAL A 287 -9.89 11.65 28.50
N GLN A 288 -8.93 11.01 27.81
CA GLN A 288 -9.03 10.83 26.36
C GLN A 288 -10.22 9.96 25.97
N ALA A 289 -10.47 8.90 26.75
CA ALA A 289 -11.64 8.05 26.58
C ALA A 289 -12.96 8.79 26.78
N ALA A 290 -13.03 9.62 27.83
CA ALA A 290 -14.21 10.45 28.11
C ALA A 290 -14.45 11.49 27.00
N ARG A 291 -13.38 12.16 26.51
CA ARG A 291 -13.45 13.11 25.39
C ARG A 291 -13.87 12.43 24.10
N LEU A 292 -13.34 11.25 23.81
CA LEU A 292 -13.78 10.44 22.68
C LEU A 292 -15.28 10.15 22.77
N ALA A 293 -15.77 9.73 23.93
CA ALA A 293 -17.19 9.37 24.09
C ALA A 293 -18.10 10.59 23.87
N ILE A 294 -17.72 11.77 24.35
CA ILE A 294 -18.45 13.03 24.09
C ILE A 294 -18.43 13.34 22.58
N ALA A 295 -17.26 13.33 21.96
CA ALA A 295 -17.12 13.63 20.54
C ALA A 295 -17.91 12.65 19.65
N MET A 296 -17.92 11.37 20.01
CA MET A 296 -18.73 10.33 19.34
C MET A 296 -20.23 10.60 19.50
N ARG A 297 -20.69 10.92 20.71
CA ARG A 297 -22.09 11.26 20.98
C ARG A 297 -22.56 12.42 20.11
N ASP A 298 -21.76 13.48 20.06
CA ASP A 298 -22.08 14.69 19.33
C ASP A 298 -22.06 14.44 17.82
N SER A 299 -21.06 13.74 17.28
CA SER A 299 -20.98 13.37 15.87
C SER A 299 -22.11 12.45 15.41
N VAL A 300 -22.47 11.44 16.22
CA VAL A 300 -23.60 10.57 15.92
C VAL A 300 -24.93 11.33 16.04
N GLY A 301 -25.02 12.29 16.96
CA GLY A 301 -26.17 13.20 17.08
C GLY A 301 -26.43 14.00 15.79
N GLU A 302 -25.37 14.48 15.14
CA GLU A 302 -25.44 15.16 13.84
C GLU A 302 -25.90 14.18 12.73
N LEU A 303 -25.35 12.98 12.67
CA LEU A 303 -25.77 11.95 11.72
C LEU A 303 -27.23 11.54 11.93
N ALA A 304 -27.65 11.37 13.18
CA ALA A 304 -29.01 11.00 13.57
C ALA A 304 -30.06 12.02 13.10
N ALA A 305 -29.70 13.31 13.04
CA ALA A 305 -30.59 14.32 12.47
C ALA A 305 -30.91 14.07 10.98
N GLY A 306 -29.95 13.55 10.22
CA GLY A 306 -30.12 13.12 8.84
C GLY A 306 -30.96 11.83 8.72
N TRP A 307 -30.71 10.86 9.59
CA TRP A 307 -31.41 9.57 9.62
C TRP A 307 -32.88 9.72 10.01
N ARG A 308 -33.22 10.60 10.98
CA ARG A 308 -34.57 10.93 11.35
C ARG A 308 -35.44 11.46 10.20
N LYS A 309 -34.82 12.24 9.29
CA LYS A 309 -35.53 12.72 8.09
C LYS A 309 -35.94 11.59 7.14
N ARG A 310 -35.30 10.43 7.27
CA ARG A 310 -35.62 9.20 6.52
C ARG A 310 -36.51 8.23 7.33
N GLY A 311 -36.90 8.62 8.54
CA GLY A 311 -37.78 7.80 9.42
C GLY A 311 -37.02 6.87 10.37
N TYR A 312 -35.69 7.00 10.50
CA TYR A 312 -34.87 6.12 11.34
C TYR A 312 -34.49 6.80 12.66
N GLU A 313 -34.91 6.22 13.78
CA GLU A 313 -34.64 6.68 15.13
C GLU A 313 -33.35 5.97 15.67
N LEU A 314 -32.20 6.48 15.31
CA LEU A 314 -30.89 5.98 15.75
C LEU A 314 -30.24 6.96 16.72
N GLY A 315 -29.53 6.44 17.72
CA GLY A 315 -28.75 7.25 18.67
C GLY A 315 -27.62 6.45 19.28
N LEU A 316 -26.62 7.12 19.88
CA LEU A 316 -25.46 6.48 20.48
C LEU A 316 -25.70 6.20 21.97
N GLY A 317 -25.47 4.97 22.43
CA GLY A 317 -25.25 4.62 23.82
C GLY A 317 -23.76 4.30 24.04
N ALA A 318 -23.19 4.68 25.18
CA ALA A 318 -21.79 4.38 25.48
C ALA A 318 -21.57 3.96 26.93
N GLY A 319 -20.59 3.07 27.16
CA GLY A 319 -20.18 2.64 28.49
C GLY A 319 -18.65 2.72 28.65
N ILE A 320 -18.18 3.35 29.73
CA ILE A 320 -16.74 3.53 30.02
C ILE A 320 -16.40 2.81 31.35
N ALA A 321 -15.39 1.94 31.28
CA ALA A 321 -14.84 1.29 32.45
C ALA A 321 -13.32 1.34 32.47
N VAL A 322 -12.76 1.38 33.70
CA VAL A 322 -11.31 1.45 33.94
C VAL A 322 -10.88 0.30 34.83
N GLY A 323 -9.82 -0.36 34.47
CA GLY A 323 -9.28 -1.47 35.25
C GLY A 323 -8.22 -2.29 34.55
N HIS A 324 -7.83 -3.39 35.19
CA HIS A 324 -6.87 -4.31 34.59
C HIS A 324 -7.54 -5.27 33.63
N ALA A 325 -6.91 -5.47 32.47
CA ALA A 325 -7.24 -6.53 31.52
C ALA A 325 -6.00 -7.34 31.16
N THR A 326 -6.18 -8.51 30.58
CA THR A 326 -5.14 -9.26 29.90
C THR A 326 -5.26 -8.94 28.41
N LEU A 327 -4.19 -8.41 27.83
CA LEU A 327 -4.12 -8.06 26.43
C LEU A 327 -3.15 -8.97 25.71
N GLY A 328 -3.39 -9.21 24.42
CA GLY A 328 -2.54 -10.05 23.61
C GLY A 328 -3.26 -10.55 22.37
N ARG A 329 -2.64 -11.52 21.74
CA ARG A 329 -3.19 -12.18 20.55
C ARG A 329 -4.31 -13.14 20.95
N ILE A 330 -5.50 -12.91 20.43
CA ILE A 330 -6.68 -13.73 20.64
C ILE A 330 -7.06 -14.37 19.31
N GLY A 331 -7.36 -15.67 19.31
CA GLY A 331 -7.78 -16.39 18.11
C GLY A 331 -7.06 -17.71 17.92
N PHE A 332 -6.94 -18.15 16.68
CA PHE A 332 -6.35 -19.43 16.30
C PHE A 332 -5.45 -19.26 15.07
N GLU A 333 -4.66 -20.30 14.75
CA GLU A 333 -3.76 -20.28 13.59
C GLU A 333 -4.54 -19.94 12.30
N GLY A 334 -4.14 -18.88 11.63
CA GLY A 334 -4.80 -18.33 10.43
C GLY A 334 -5.70 -17.11 10.69
N ARG A 335 -6.11 -16.83 11.96
CA ARG A 335 -6.85 -15.62 12.31
C ARG A 335 -6.62 -15.20 13.76
N TYR A 336 -5.92 -14.11 13.90
CA TYR A 336 -5.63 -13.51 15.22
C TYR A 336 -6.04 -12.04 15.24
N ASP A 337 -6.64 -11.64 16.34
CA ASP A 337 -6.90 -10.24 16.67
C ASP A 337 -6.08 -9.87 17.91
N TYR A 338 -5.73 -8.60 18.05
CA TYR A 338 -5.16 -8.05 19.27
C TYR A 338 -6.29 -7.48 20.11
N GLY A 339 -6.50 -8.05 21.28
CA GLY A 339 -7.67 -7.71 22.07
C GLY A 339 -7.44 -7.74 23.57
N ALA A 340 -8.44 -7.28 24.33
CA ALA A 340 -8.45 -7.17 25.77
C ALA A 340 -9.49 -8.09 26.39
N LEU A 341 -9.06 -8.96 27.31
CA LEU A 341 -9.91 -9.86 28.07
C LEU A 341 -9.92 -9.49 29.55
N GLY A 342 -11.10 -9.32 30.13
CA GLY A 342 -11.23 -9.03 31.55
C GLY A 342 -12.62 -8.60 31.99
N SER A 343 -12.83 -8.52 33.32
CA SER A 343 -14.07 -8.02 33.87
C SER A 343 -14.35 -6.56 33.51
N VAL A 344 -13.30 -5.77 33.24
CA VAL A 344 -13.41 -4.38 32.82
C VAL A 344 -14.05 -4.26 31.44
N THR A 345 -13.73 -5.18 30.50
CA THR A 345 -14.30 -5.25 29.16
C THR A 345 -15.80 -5.54 29.25
N ASN A 346 -16.16 -6.58 30.02
CA ASN A 346 -17.57 -6.94 30.22
C ASN A 346 -18.35 -5.80 30.88
N LEU A 347 -17.74 -5.09 31.83
CA LEU A 347 -18.38 -3.97 32.52
C LEU A 347 -18.69 -2.81 31.57
N ALA A 348 -17.73 -2.42 30.73
CA ALA A 348 -17.94 -1.37 29.73
C ALA A 348 -19.08 -1.72 28.74
N ALA A 349 -19.08 -2.97 28.26
CA ALA A 349 -20.14 -3.48 27.38
C ALA A 349 -21.52 -3.39 28.07
N ARG A 350 -21.63 -3.81 29.34
CA ARG A 350 -22.91 -3.76 30.05
C ARG A 350 -23.39 -2.35 30.40
N LEU A 351 -22.47 -1.44 30.66
CA LEU A 351 -22.81 -0.03 30.80
C LEU A 351 -23.31 0.55 29.47
N SER A 352 -22.65 0.19 28.35
CA SER A 352 -23.17 0.55 27.04
C SER A 352 -24.57 -0.02 26.81
N ASP A 353 -24.81 -1.30 27.09
CA ASP A 353 -26.15 -1.94 26.97
C ASP A 353 -27.23 -1.18 27.77
N ALA A 354 -26.90 -0.69 28.94
CA ALA A 354 -27.82 0.02 29.84
C ALA A 354 -28.04 1.49 29.46
N ALA A 355 -27.14 2.08 28.67
CA ALA A 355 -27.23 3.49 28.28
C ALA A 355 -28.38 3.69 27.26
N THR A 356 -29.12 4.77 27.41
CA THR A 356 -30.10 5.23 26.42
C THR A 356 -29.44 6.03 25.28
N ALA A 357 -30.22 6.40 24.28
CA ALA A 357 -29.71 7.22 23.16
C ALA A 357 -29.17 8.58 23.65
N GLY A 358 -27.94 8.90 23.34
CA GLY A 358 -27.23 10.10 23.79
C GLY A 358 -26.58 10.00 25.18
N GLN A 359 -26.71 8.85 25.86
CA GLN A 359 -26.21 8.65 27.21
C GLN A 359 -24.82 7.97 27.21
N ILE A 360 -23.93 8.46 28.07
CA ILE A 360 -22.58 7.89 28.30
C ILE A 360 -22.49 7.51 29.76
N LEU A 361 -22.35 6.21 30.07
CA LEU A 361 -22.30 5.70 31.44
C LEU A 361 -20.86 5.38 31.84
N LEU A 362 -20.44 5.89 33.02
CA LEU A 362 -19.16 5.60 33.66
C LEU A 362 -19.33 4.55 34.75
N SER A 363 -18.38 3.63 34.85
CA SER A 363 -18.22 2.82 36.06
C SER A 363 -17.72 3.68 37.23
N GLN A 364 -17.94 3.24 38.49
CA GLN A 364 -17.44 3.94 39.67
C GLN A 364 -15.94 4.21 39.60
N ARG A 365 -15.13 3.26 39.12
CA ARG A 365 -13.67 3.46 38.97
C ARG A 365 -13.33 4.49 37.90
N ALA A 366 -14.08 4.50 36.76
CA ALA A 366 -13.90 5.50 35.73
C ALA A 366 -14.24 6.90 36.26
N TYR A 367 -15.34 7.04 36.99
CA TYR A 367 -15.69 8.29 37.66
C TYR A 367 -14.61 8.75 38.64
N ALA A 368 -14.15 7.87 39.55
CA ALA A 368 -13.09 8.21 40.52
C ALA A 368 -11.77 8.65 39.85
N ALA A 369 -11.43 8.11 38.69
CA ALA A 369 -10.24 8.51 37.93
C ALA A 369 -10.40 9.88 37.22
N LEU A 370 -11.65 10.34 37.02
CA LEU A 370 -12.00 11.56 36.30
C LEU A 370 -12.52 12.70 37.19
N GLU A 371 -12.78 12.45 38.48
CA GLU A 371 -13.62 13.20 39.42
C GLU A 371 -13.55 14.72 39.27
N ASP A 372 -12.34 15.28 39.20
CA ASP A 372 -12.13 16.73 39.11
C ASP A 372 -12.18 17.29 37.67
N ARG A 373 -12.39 16.43 36.69
CA ARG A 373 -12.29 16.77 35.26
C ARG A 373 -13.60 16.61 34.50
N VAL A 374 -14.65 16.14 35.16
CA VAL A 374 -15.92 15.83 34.50
C VAL A 374 -17.14 16.32 35.30
N GLU A 375 -18.17 16.68 34.58
CA GLU A 375 -19.50 16.89 35.13
C GLU A 375 -20.33 15.61 34.91
N VAL A 376 -20.88 15.06 35.99
CA VAL A 376 -21.66 13.82 35.98
C VAL A 376 -22.96 13.93 36.76
N THR A 377 -23.90 13.06 36.42
CA THR A 377 -25.11 12.81 37.23
C THR A 377 -25.08 11.37 37.73
N LEU A 378 -25.38 11.16 39.02
CA LEU A 378 -25.52 9.82 39.57
C LEU A 378 -26.75 9.14 39.01
N VAL A 379 -26.59 8.00 38.32
CA VAL A 379 -27.67 7.18 37.81
C VAL A 379 -28.20 6.21 38.89
N GLY A 380 -27.28 5.74 39.76
CA GLY A 380 -27.60 4.80 40.79
C GLY A 380 -27.01 3.41 40.56
N GLU A 381 -27.57 2.41 41.26
CA GLU A 381 -27.16 1.02 41.14
C GLU A 381 -27.85 0.34 39.97
N LEU A 382 -27.08 -0.12 38.98
CA LEU A 382 -27.57 -0.88 37.83
C LEU A 382 -27.36 -2.38 38.04
N PRO A 383 -28.42 -3.20 37.88
CA PRO A 383 -28.24 -4.65 37.84
C PRO A 383 -27.54 -5.04 36.53
N VAL A 384 -26.32 -5.53 36.63
CA VAL A 384 -25.50 -5.86 35.47
C VAL A 384 -25.40 -7.38 35.34
N LYS A 385 -25.87 -7.93 34.22
CA LYS A 385 -25.87 -9.38 33.97
C LYS A 385 -24.46 -9.92 34.02
N GLY A 386 -24.23 -10.96 34.85
CA GLY A 386 -22.90 -11.59 35.01
C GLY A 386 -22.07 -11.01 36.17
N PHE A 387 -22.54 -9.99 36.86
CA PHE A 387 -21.95 -9.47 38.09
C PHE A 387 -22.77 -9.89 39.30
N ALA A 388 -22.08 -10.31 40.41
CA ALA A 388 -22.76 -10.78 41.60
C ALA A 388 -23.41 -9.65 42.42
N ARG A 389 -23.04 -8.40 42.12
CA ARG A 389 -23.60 -7.20 42.83
C ARG A 389 -23.94 -6.15 41.76
N SER A 390 -24.93 -5.31 42.09
CA SER A 390 -25.22 -4.11 41.30
C SER A 390 -23.99 -3.22 41.22
N VAL A 391 -23.86 -2.51 40.11
CA VAL A 391 -22.75 -1.61 39.79
C VAL A 391 -23.25 -0.17 39.84
N GLN A 392 -22.60 0.66 40.66
CA GLN A 392 -22.87 2.09 40.66
C GLN A 392 -22.42 2.73 39.36
N ALA A 393 -23.32 3.45 38.71
CA ALA A 393 -23.11 4.10 37.41
C ALA A 393 -23.35 5.62 37.49
N PHE A 394 -22.59 6.35 36.70
CA PHE A 394 -22.65 7.80 36.56
C PHE A 394 -22.81 8.17 35.09
N GLU A 395 -23.69 9.11 34.80
CA GLU A 395 -23.84 9.65 33.45
C GLU A 395 -22.85 10.80 33.24
N LEU A 396 -22.01 10.69 32.20
CA LEU A 396 -21.06 11.72 31.80
C LEU A 396 -21.78 12.79 30.98
N LEU A 397 -21.81 14.02 31.50
CA LEU A 397 -22.41 15.16 30.83
C LEU A 397 -21.40 15.97 30.04
N ARG A 398 -20.23 16.26 30.65
CA ARG A 398 -19.18 17.12 30.09
C ARG A 398 -17.80 16.76 30.61
N VAL A 399 -16.77 17.07 29.83
CA VAL A 399 -15.34 17.02 30.21
C VAL A 399 -14.82 18.44 30.23
N HIS A 400 -14.09 18.82 31.30
CA HIS A 400 -13.51 20.15 31.49
C HIS A 400 -12.17 20.33 30.79
#